data_9d99e92a1ed5f005930ebf3a604fd1a9
#
_entry.id   9d99e92a1ed5f005930ebf3a604fd1a9
#
_cell.length_a   1.000
_cell.length_b   1.000
_cell.length_c   1.000
_cell.angle_alpha   90.00
_cell.angle_beta   90.00
_cell.angle_gamma   90.00
#
_symmetry.space_group_name_H-M   'P 1'
#
loop_
_entity.id
_entity.type
_entity.pdbx_description
1 polymer ?
#
loop_
_entity_poly.entity_id
_entity_poly.type
_entity_poly.pdbx_seq_one_letter_code
_entity_poly.pdbx_strand_id
1 'polypeptide(L)'
;MVGDRLAGMLISPLASARRRVAGALLVLTSLTACAADPGARLAPATDAAALPPAVIAALQRARLPQDALAAVVVPVEGRAAPRLMHQADQALNPASVMKLVTTYAALDLLGPAFTWDTPVYLDTTPVAGRLRGNVYIQGRGDPKLVVERLWLLMRRLRALGIDAIDGDIVLDRSAFALPAHDAADFDGEPWRPYNAAPDALLLNYKAVAMGFTPDTAAGVAHVRYEPPLARLQLPASVPLAPAGTACGDWRMGLQAELTHAERIAFQGAYPAACGAREWSVAPSDPSGYAARAVEGMWRELGGRLAGRVRDGQVPAGLQPAYSNPSPPLPRWCATSTSTATTS
;
A
#
# COMPACT_ATOMS: atom_id res chain seq x y z
N MET A 1 -39.19 59.72 10.23
CA MET A 1 -38.96 60.49 8.99
C MET A 1 -38.65 59.46 7.92
N VAL A 2 -39.66 59.18 7.15
CA VAL A 2 -39.78 59.51 5.73
C VAL A 2 -38.85 58.67 4.89
N GLY A 3 -39.23 57.77 4.05
CA GLY A 3 -40.39 57.51 3.22
C GLY A 3 -39.96 56.63 2.08
N ASP A 4 -40.69 55.61 1.82
CA ASP A 4 -41.65 55.48 0.70
C ASP A 4 -40.96 55.42 -0.69
N ARG A 5 -41.21 54.50 -1.55
CA ARG A 5 -42.34 53.87 -2.26
C ARG A 5 -41.80 53.03 -3.42
N LEU A 6 -42.26 51.84 -3.63
CA LEU A 6 -43.30 51.42 -4.57
C LEU A 6 -42.93 51.35 -6.06
N ALA A 7 -43.21 50.30 -6.64
CA ALA A 7 -44.04 49.74 -7.70
C ALA A 7 -43.21 49.06 -8.78
N GLY A 8 -43.33 47.84 -9.20
CA GLY A 8 -44.56 47.14 -9.60
C GLY A 8 -44.79 47.33 -11.10
N MET A 9 -44.46 46.28 -11.92
CA MET A 9 -45.30 46.06 -13.12
C MET A 9 -45.07 44.69 -13.74
N LEU A 10 -46.07 43.87 -13.61
CA LEU A 10 -46.40 42.74 -14.47
C LEU A 10 -46.73 43.26 -15.88
N ILE A 11 -46.24 42.61 -16.93
CA ILE A 11 -46.96 42.44 -18.20
C ILE A 11 -46.37 41.20 -18.93
N SER A 12 -47.14 40.13 -19.04
CA SER A 12 -47.27 39.24 -20.20
C SER A 12 -48.42 39.81 -21.05
N PRO A 13 -48.67 39.48 -22.34
CA PRO A 13 -48.42 38.22 -23.01
C PRO A 13 -48.13 38.27 -24.57
N LEU A 14 -47.90 37.08 -25.12
CA LEU A 14 -48.34 36.62 -26.46
C LEU A 14 -48.11 37.49 -27.70
N ALA A 15 -47.18 37.05 -28.56
CA ALA A 15 -47.42 36.72 -29.99
C ALA A 15 -46.14 36.72 -30.80
N SER A 16 -45.73 35.58 -31.29
CA SER A 16 -45.52 35.32 -32.72
C SER A 16 -44.69 34.04 -32.92
N ALA A 17 -45.44 32.99 -33.10
CA ALA A 17 -44.95 31.79 -33.79
C ALA A 17 -44.72 32.15 -35.29
N ARG A 18 -43.75 31.48 -35.83
CA ARG A 18 -43.39 31.40 -37.26
C ARG A 18 -42.12 32.14 -37.68
N ARG A 19 -41.11 31.30 -37.81
CA ARG A 19 -39.95 31.34 -38.70
C ARG A 19 -38.69 31.04 -37.91
N ARG A 20 -38.28 29.78 -37.98
CA ARG A 20 -36.88 29.30 -38.07
C ARG A 20 -36.87 27.80 -37.83
N VAL A 21 -37.51 27.08 -38.74
CA VAL A 21 -37.26 25.68 -39.02
C VAL A 21 -36.47 25.66 -40.35
N ALA A 22 -35.19 25.90 -40.24
CA ALA A 22 -34.22 25.65 -41.33
C ALA A 22 -32.81 25.99 -40.77
N GLY A 23 -32.22 25.09 -40.01
CA GLY A 23 -30.87 25.29 -39.46
C GLY A 23 -30.38 24.22 -38.47
N ALA A 24 -31.16 23.17 -38.29
CA ALA A 24 -30.81 22.12 -37.31
C ALA A 24 -30.65 20.75 -37.96
N LEU A 25 -30.04 20.65 -39.15
CA LEU A 25 -29.85 19.37 -39.82
C LEU A 25 -28.46 19.25 -40.46
N LEU A 26 -27.43 19.82 -39.85
CA LEU A 26 -26.05 19.69 -40.43
C LEU A 26 -24.92 19.70 -39.38
N VAL A 27 -25.18 19.19 -38.17
CA VAL A 27 -24.13 18.96 -37.14
C VAL A 27 -24.33 17.61 -36.44
N LEU A 28 -24.84 16.60 -37.11
CA LEU A 28 -25.01 15.26 -36.57
C LEU A 28 -24.24 14.18 -37.31
N THR A 29 -23.09 14.51 -37.93
CA THR A 29 -22.27 13.50 -38.64
C THR A 29 -20.78 13.67 -38.41
N SER A 30 -20.35 13.85 -37.14
CA SER A 30 -18.91 13.76 -36.83
C SER A 30 -18.63 13.36 -35.36
N LEU A 31 -19.48 12.53 -34.79
CA LEU A 31 -19.21 11.80 -33.51
C LEU A 31 -19.20 10.29 -33.77
N THR A 32 -18.52 9.84 -34.83
CA THR A 32 -17.99 8.48 -34.89
C THR A 32 -16.63 8.53 -34.22
N ALA A 33 -16.65 8.64 -33.00
CA ALA A 33 -16.20 7.83 -31.88
C ALA A 33 -15.03 6.93 -32.22
N CYS A 34 -13.91 7.20 -31.59
CA CYS A 34 -12.91 6.18 -31.26
C CYS A 34 -13.57 5.11 -30.35
N ALA A 35 -14.36 4.22 -30.94
CA ALA A 35 -14.58 2.91 -30.38
C ALA A 35 -13.28 2.14 -30.66
N ALA A 36 -12.43 2.01 -29.66
CA ALA A 36 -11.35 1.04 -29.71
C ALA A 36 -11.99 -0.33 -29.94
N ASP A 37 -11.62 -0.94 -31.05
CA ASP A 37 -12.05 -2.28 -31.42
C ASP A 37 -11.52 -3.27 -30.36
N PRO A 38 -12.33 -3.88 -29.49
CA PRO A 38 -11.87 -4.81 -28.47
C PRO A 38 -11.44 -6.16 -29.06
N GLY A 39 -11.39 -6.28 -30.38
CA GLY A 39 -11.11 -7.51 -31.10
C GLY A 39 -9.86 -7.50 -31.96
N ALA A 40 -8.98 -6.51 -31.85
CA ALA A 40 -7.70 -6.57 -32.54
C ALA A 40 -6.86 -7.72 -32.00
N ARG A 41 -7.11 -8.95 -32.49
CA ARG A 41 -6.18 -10.06 -32.33
C ARG A 41 -4.86 -9.60 -32.96
N LEU A 42 -3.80 -9.55 -32.13
CA LEU A 42 -2.45 -9.41 -32.66
C LEU A 42 -2.26 -10.49 -33.73
N ALA A 43 -1.86 -10.08 -34.93
CA ALA A 43 -1.49 -11.04 -35.95
C ALA A 43 -0.44 -11.99 -35.38
N PRO A 44 -0.46 -13.30 -35.72
CA PRO A 44 0.55 -14.23 -35.22
C PRO A 44 1.93 -13.65 -35.53
N ALA A 45 2.72 -13.57 -34.46
CA ALA A 45 4.06 -13.02 -34.52
C ALA A 45 4.93 -13.91 -35.40
N THR A 46 5.38 -13.40 -36.53
CA THR A 46 6.54 -13.98 -37.22
C THR A 46 7.75 -13.78 -36.31
N ASP A 47 8.53 -14.87 -36.11
CA ASP A 47 9.79 -14.83 -35.33
C ASP A 47 10.68 -13.65 -35.82
N ALA A 48 10.52 -12.52 -35.14
CA ALA A 48 11.24 -11.31 -35.51
C ALA A 48 12.49 -11.22 -34.63
N ALA A 49 13.61 -11.56 -35.22
CA ALA A 49 14.98 -11.42 -34.73
C ALA A 49 15.46 -12.42 -33.68
N ALA A 50 16.59 -13.02 -33.96
CA ALA A 50 17.38 -13.80 -32.98
C ALA A 50 17.73 -12.94 -31.77
N LEU A 51 17.85 -13.58 -30.59
CA LEU A 51 18.33 -12.91 -29.37
C LEU A 51 19.64 -12.15 -29.64
N PRO A 52 19.81 -10.94 -29.09
CA PRO A 52 21.07 -10.21 -29.21
C PRO A 52 22.24 -11.04 -28.69
N PRO A 53 23.43 -10.98 -29.34
CA PRO A 53 24.60 -11.78 -28.93
C PRO A 53 24.98 -11.59 -27.45
N ALA A 54 24.79 -10.37 -26.90
CA ALA A 54 25.07 -10.08 -25.49
C ALA A 54 24.13 -10.86 -24.56
N VAL A 55 22.86 -11.06 -24.94
CA VAL A 55 21.88 -11.85 -24.19
C VAL A 55 22.24 -13.33 -24.25
N ILE A 56 22.57 -13.85 -25.43
CA ILE A 56 23.03 -15.24 -25.61
C ILE A 56 24.26 -15.51 -24.74
N ALA A 57 25.25 -14.63 -24.77
CA ALA A 57 26.45 -14.76 -23.95
C ALA A 57 26.15 -14.70 -22.44
N ALA A 58 25.17 -13.89 -22.01
CA ALA A 58 24.74 -13.84 -20.62
C ALA A 58 24.06 -15.14 -20.17
N LEU A 59 23.16 -15.69 -20.97
CA LEU A 59 22.51 -16.98 -20.70
C LEU A 59 23.57 -18.12 -20.62
N GLN A 60 24.52 -18.15 -21.53
CA GLN A 60 25.62 -19.13 -21.50
C GLN A 60 26.44 -19.02 -20.21
N ARG A 61 26.83 -17.81 -19.78
CA ARG A 61 27.54 -17.61 -18.51
C ARG A 61 26.73 -18.08 -17.31
N ALA A 62 25.42 -17.87 -17.33
CA ALA A 62 24.50 -18.33 -16.30
C ALA A 62 24.17 -19.84 -16.40
N ARG A 63 24.66 -20.52 -17.44
CA ARG A 63 24.33 -21.93 -17.75
C ARG A 63 22.82 -22.15 -17.93
N LEU A 64 22.14 -21.18 -18.51
CA LEU A 64 20.71 -21.24 -18.84
C LEU A 64 20.57 -21.50 -20.35
N PRO A 65 19.67 -22.40 -20.77
CA PRO A 65 19.33 -22.58 -22.18
C PRO A 65 18.52 -21.39 -22.69
N GLN A 66 18.52 -21.19 -24.01
CA GLN A 66 17.80 -20.04 -24.61
C GLN A 66 16.28 -20.15 -24.47
N ASP A 67 15.76 -21.36 -24.34
CA ASP A 67 14.34 -21.64 -24.09
C ASP A 67 13.86 -21.35 -22.66
N ALA A 68 14.79 -21.06 -21.76
CA ALA A 68 14.46 -20.54 -20.43
C ALA A 68 14.06 -19.04 -20.42
N LEU A 69 14.18 -18.36 -21.57
CA LEU A 69 13.86 -16.95 -21.72
C LEU A 69 12.68 -16.75 -22.70
N ALA A 70 11.67 -16.04 -22.31
CA ALA A 70 10.70 -15.41 -23.22
C ALA A 70 10.87 -13.89 -23.16
N ALA A 71 10.88 -13.24 -24.31
CA ALA A 71 11.09 -11.79 -24.41
C ALA A 71 10.32 -11.17 -25.58
N VAL A 72 9.66 -10.05 -25.29
CA VAL A 72 8.99 -9.22 -26.28
C VAL A 72 9.48 -7.78 -26.11
N VAL A 73 9.95 -7.18 -27.20
CA VAL A 73 10.33 -5.76 -27.24
C VAL A 73 9.51 -5.07 -28.30
N VAL A 74 8.62 -4.17 -27.85
CA VAL A 74 7.75 -3.39 -28.74
C VAL A 74 7.96 -1.90 -28.51
N PRO A 75 7.80 -1.06 -29.54
CA PRO A 75 7.75 0.39 -29.37
C PRO A 75 6.56 0.77 -28.46
N VAL A 76 6.77 1.72 -27.57
CA VAL A 76 5.70 2.23 -26.68
C VAL A 76 4.70 3.05 -27.44
N GLU A 77 5.16 3.79 -28.45
CA GLU A 77 4.32 4.65 -29.28
C GLU A 77 4.14 4.07 -30.68
N GLY A 78 2.92 4.14 -31.18
CA GLY A 78 2.58 3.76 -32.56
C GLY A 78 2.29 2.27 -32.71
N ARG A 79 2.00 1.92 -34.02
CA ARG A 79 1.69 0.54 -34.45
C ARG A 79 2.90 -0.12 -35.14
N ALA A 80 4.11 0.25 -34.75
CA ALA A 80 5.30 -0.32 -35.33
C ALA A 80 5.44 -1.80 -34.93
N ALA A 81 6.04 -2.59 -35.83
CA ALA A 81 6.29 -4.01 -35.59
C ALA A 81 7.20 -4.22 -34.36
N PRO A 82 7.03 -5.31 -33.60
CA PRO A 82 7.93 -5.69 -32.53
C PRO A 82 9.39 -5.74 -33.00
N ARG A 83 10.31 -5.27 -32.16
CA ARG A 83 11.76 -5.33 -32.41
C ARG A 83 12.36 -6.69 -32.05
N LEU A 84 11.73 -7.37 -31.10
CA LEU A 84 12.12 -8.70 -30.65
C LEU A 84 10.88 -9.46 -30.23
N MET A 85 10.77 -10.70 -30.69
CA MET A 85 9.77 -11.67 -30.24
C MET A 85 10.48 -13.02 -30.13
N HIS A 86 10.88 -13.36 -28.90
CA HIS A 86 11.50 -14.63 -28.59
C HIS A 86 10.59 -15.41 -27.66
N GLN A 87 10.11 -16.56 -28.12
CA GLN A 87 9.17 -17.40 -27.38
C GLN A 87 7.96 -16.62 -26.79
N ALA A 88 7.43 -15.65 -27.56
CA ALA A 88 6.39 -14.74 -27.09
C ALA A 88 5.09 -15.45 -26.68
N ASP A 89 4.79 -16.60 -27.31
CA ASP A 89 3.59 -17.40 -27.03
C ASP A 89 3.85 -18.52 -26.02
N GLN A 90 5.07 -18.63 -25.49
CA GLN A 90 5.40 -19.62 -24.49
C GLN A 90 4.80 -19.24 -23.14
N ALA A 91 3.99 -20.13 -22.56
CA ALA A 91 3.46 -19.95 -21.20
C ALA A 91 4.58 -20.20 -20.17
N LEU A 92 5.07 -19.14 -19.55
CA LEU A 92 6.04 -19.17 -18.48
C LEU A 92 5.43 -18.63 -17.19
N ASN A 93 5.99 -19.02 -16.04
CA ASN A 93 5.60 -18.42 -14.76
C ASN A 93 6.04 -16.95 -14.76
N PRO A 94 5.09 -15.98 -14.72
CA PRO A 94 5.41 -14.56 -14.84
C PRO A 94 6.06 -13.99 -13.57
N ALA A 95 6.02 -14.70 -12.45
CA ALA A 95 6.46 -14.19 -11.16
C ALA A 95 5.96 -12.74 -10.93
N SER A 96 6.83 -11.80 -10.55
CA SER A 96 6.46 -10.40 -10.33
C SER A 96 6.02 -9.63 -11.58
N VAL A 97 6.21 -10.14 -12.79
CA VAL A 97 5.69 -9.51 -14.02
C VAL A 97 4.16 -9.50 -14.00
N MET A 98 3.50 -10.43 -13.29
CA MET A 98 2.06 -10.42 -13.07
C MET A 98 1.54 -9.10 -12.47
N LYS A 99 2.37 -8.36 -11.73
CA LYS A 99 2.01 -7.06 -11.17
C LYS A 99 1.63 -6.04 -12.27
N LEU A 100 2.22 -6.14 -13.45
CA LEU A 100 1.85 -5.27 -14.60
C LEU A 100 0.41 -5.51 -15.04
N VAL A 101 -0.02 -6.77 -15.10
CA VAL A 101 -1.41 -7.11 -15.46
C VAL A 101 -2.37 -6.60 -14.38
N THR A 102 -2.07 -6.86 -13.11
CA THR A 102 -2.89 -6.42 -11.98
C THR A 102 -3.02 -4.90 -11.91
N THR A 103 -1.90 -4.17 -12.07
CA THR A 103 -1.91 -2.70 -12.02
C THR A 103 -2.58 -2.08 -13.23
N TYR A 104 -2.40 -2.67 -14.41
CA TYR A 104 -3.10 -2.23 -15.61
C TYR A 104 -4.61 -2.42 -15.47
N ALA A 105 -5.06 -3.61 -15.08
CA ALA A 105 -6.47 -3.89 -14.85
C ALA A 105 -7.09 -2.95 -13.80
N ALA A 106 -6.36 -2.67 -12.72
CA ALA A 106 -6.81 -1.74 -11.69
C ALA A 106 -6.98 -0.31 -12.25
N LEU A 107 -6.02 0.18 -13.07
CA LEU A 107 -6.11 1.50 -13.70
C LEU A 107 -7.23 1.59 -14.74
N ASP A 108 -7.45 0.51 -15.49
CA ASP A 108 -8.50 0.43 -16.50
C ASP A 108 -9.90 0.41 -15.88
N LEU A 109 -10.09 -0.42 -14.84
CA LEU A 109 -11.40 -0.63 -14.20
C LEU A 109 -11.77 0.47 -13.22
N LEU A 110 -10.82 0.99 -12.45
CA LEU A 110 -11.07 1.96 -11.36
C LEU A 110 -10.76 3.40 -11.77
N GLY A 111 -9.93 3.56 -12.79
CA GLY A 111 -9.45 4.88 -13.23
C GLY A 111 -8.30 5.44 -12.37
N PRO A 112 -7.53 6.40 -12.92
CA PRO A 112 -6.34 6.93 -12.25
C PRO A 112 -6.65 7.81 -11.03
N ALA A 113 -7.86 8.33 -10.89
CA ALA A 113 -8.26 9.16 -9.75
C ALA A 113 -8.75 8.35 -8.55
N PHE A 114 -8.84 7.02 -8.68
CA PHE A 114 -9.36 6.16 -7.62
C PHE A 114 -8.50 6.23 -6.36
N THR A 115 -9.17 6.33 -5.21
CA THR A 115 -8.56 6.31 -3.87
C THR A 115 -9.33 5.36 -2.98
N TRP A 116 -8.65 4.75 -2.03
CA TRP A 116 -9.28 4.03 -0.91
C TRP A 116 -9.49 4.98 0.26
N ASP A 117 -10.51 4.71 1.06
CA ASP A 117 -10.78 5.42 2.30
C ASP A 117 -10.63 4.49 3.50
N THR A 118 -10.03 5.02 4.57
CA THR A 118 -10.01 4.38 5.88
C THR A 118 -10.83 5.25 6.84
N PRO A 119 -12.14 5.00 6.99
CA PRO A 119 -12.99 5.79 7.87
C PRO A 119 -12.75 5.43 9.34
N VAL A 120 -12.88 6.45 10.19
CA VAL A 120 -12.78 6.37 11.64
C VAL A 120 -14.07 6.85 12.27
N TYR A 121 -14.60 6.08 13.21
CA TYR A 121 -15.87 6.34 13.87
C TYR A 121 -15.68 6.46 15.38
N LEU A 122 -16.55 7.22 16.01
CA LEU A 122 -16.66 7.38 17.46
C LEU A 122 -18.08 7.04 17.87
N ASP A 123 -18.28 6.20 18.86
CA ASP A 123 -19.62 5.87 19.36
C ASP A 123 -20.17 6.89 20.36
N THR A 124 -19.32 7.82 20.82
CA THR A 124 -19.71 8.95 21.69
C THR A 124 -18.94 10.21 21.30
N THR A 125 -19.39 11.35 21.78
CA THR A 125 -18.70 12.63 21.60
C THR A 125 -17.61 12.81 22.65
N PRO A 126 -16.39 13.25 22.28
CA PRO A 126 -15.32 13.55 23.24
C PRO A 126 -15.73 14.74 24.15
N VAL A 127 -15.41 14.63 25.45
CA VAL A 127 -15.65 15.69 26.44
C VAL A 127 -14.40 15.88 27.27
N ALA A 128 -13.87 17.09 27.39
CA ALA A 128 -12.71 17.46 28.18
C ALA A 128 -11.49 16.53 27.97
N GLY A 129 -11.16 16.24 26.71
CA GLY A 129 -10.02 15.40 26.36
C GLY A 129 -10.28 13.90 26.46
N ARG A 130 -11.49 13.46 26.82
CA ARG A 130 -11.83 12.05 27.03
C ARG A 130 -12.94 11.58 26.10
N LEU A 131 -12.74 10.42 25.50
CA LEU A 131 -13.77 9.65 24.80
C LEU A 131 -14.24 8.53 25.76
N ARG A 132 -15.46 8.66 26.30
CA ARG A 132 -16.08 7.63 27.17
C ARG A 132 -16.77 6.55 26.34
N GLY A 133 -16.10 6.06 25.33
CA GLY A 133 -16.61 5.11 24.35
C GLY A 133 -15.47 4.53 23.53
N ASN A 134 -15.81 3.95 22.38
CA ASN A 134 -14.89 3.27 21.50
C ASN A 134 -14.54 4.11 20.27
N VAL A 135 -13.37 3.84 19.73
CA VAL A 135 -12.96 4.26 18.39
C VAL A 135 -13.03 3.06 17.47
N TYR A 136 -13.56 3.22 16.28
CA TYR A 136 -13.57 2.17 15.27
C TYR A 136 -12.77 2.65 14.06
N ILE A 137 -11.90 1.78 13.54
CA ILE A 137 -11.09 2.01 12.34
C ILE A 137 -11.48 0.94 11.33
N GLN A 138 -12.11 1.33 10.23
CA GLN A 138 -12.56 0.39 9.22
C GLN A 138 -11.58 0.31 8.07
N GLY A 139 -11.02 -0.88 7.85
CA GLY A 139 -10.21 -1.21 6.69
C GLY A 139 -11.10 -1.47 5.47
N ARG A 140 -10.73 -0.87 4.34
CA ARG A 140 -11.40 -1.05 3.04
C ARG A 140 -10.41 -1.44 1.94
N GLY A 141 -9.26 -2.01 2.33
CA GLY A 141 -8.25 -2.48 1.40
C GLY A 141 -7.28 -1.40 0.91
N ASP A 142 -7.07 -0.29 1.66
CA ASP A 142 -6.01 0.67 1.33
C ASP A 142 -4.65 -0.02 1.33
N PRO A 143 -3.99 -0.21 0.16
CA PRO A 143 -2.72 -0.91 0.09
C PRO A 143 -1.54 -0.05 0.54
N LYS A 144 -1.78 1.23 0.86
CA LYS A 144 -0.74 2.21 1.19
C LYS A 144 -0.93 2.83 2.58
N LEU A 145 -1.58 2.13 3.51
CA LEU A 145 -1.70 2.58 4.90
C LEU A 145 -0.40 2.27 5.67
N VAL A 146 0.69 2.89 5.21
CA VAL A 146 2.04 2.79 5.79
C VAL A 146 2.16 3.62 7.06
N VAL A 147 3.30 3.53 7.75
CA VAL A 147 3.52 4.14 9.08
C VAL A 147 3.19 5.65 9.11
N GLU A 148 3.60 6.41 8.10
CA GLU A 148 3.32 7.86 8.02
C GLU A 148 1.82 8.15 7.91
N ARG A 149 1.08 7.28 7.24
CA ARG A 149 -0.37 7.44 7.08
C ARG A 149 -1.13 6.99 8.31
N LEU A 150 -0.66 5.95 8.99
CA LEU A 150 -1.16 5.56 10.31
C LEU A 150 -0.93 6.70 11.31
N TRP A 151 0.26 7.33 11.29
CA TRP A 151 0.56 8.50 12.09
C TRP A 151 -0.42 9.66 11.82
N LEU A 152 -0.66 9.99 10.54
CA LEU A 152 -1.64 11.02 10.17
C LEU A 152 -3.06 10.67 10.62
N LEU A 153 -3.47 9.41 10.51
CA LEU A 153 -4.78 8.94 10.97
C LEU A 153 -4.91 9.15 12.48
N MET A 154 -3.92 8.71 13.26
CA MET A 154 -3.93 8.87 14.72
C MET A 154 -3.80 10.33 15.14
N ARG A 155 -3.01 11.15 14.41
CA ARG A 155 -2.91 12.58 14.68
C ARG A 155 -4.24 13.31 14.46
N ARG A 156 -5.02 12.92 13.45
CA ARG A 156 -6.39 13.45 13.24
C ARG A 156 -7.31 13.08 14.40
N LEU A 157 -7.20 11.86 14.92
CA LEU A 157 -7.95 11.44 16.10
C LEU A 157 -7.61 12.32 17.31
N ARG A 158 -6.31 12.61 17.52
CA ARG A 158 -5.85 13.58 18.55
C ARG A 158 -6.42 14.98 18.31
N ALA A 159 -6.47 15.44 17.06
CA ALA A 159 -6.99 16.77 16.70
C ALA A 159 -8.50 16.94 16.97
N LEU A 160 -9.25 15.85 17.17
CA LEU A 160 -10.62 15.92 17.67
C LEU A 160 -10.70 16.24 19.18
N GLY A 161 -9.57 16.52 19.81
CA GLY A 161 -9.49 16.81 21.25
C GLY A 161 -9.51 15.55 22.13
N ILE A 162 -9.11 14.39 21.60
CA ILE A 162 -9.09 13.13 22.35
C ILE A 162 -7.68 12.89 22.90
N ASP A 163 -7.51 12.97 24.21
CA ASP A 163 -6.28 12.62 24.93
C ASP A 163 -6.33 11.22 25.53
N ALA A 164 -7.54 10.78 25.91
CA ALA A 164 -7.77 9.48 26.50
C ALA A 164 -9.02 8.82 25.92
N ILE A 165 -8.89 7.52 25.62
CA ILE A 165 -9.97 6.63 25.22
C ILE A 165 -10.25 5.71 26.39
N ASP A 166 -11.48 5.70 26.93
CA ASP A 166 -11.88 4.86 28.06
C ASP A 166 -12.32 3.47 27.60
N GLY A 167 -12.87 3.35 26.38
CA GLY A 167 -13.22 2.10 25.74
C GLY A 167 -12.08 1.51 24.91
N ASP A 168 -12.45 0.76 23.88
CA ASP A 168 -11.54 0.06 22.97
C ASP A 168 -11.26 0.86 21.70
N ILE A 169 -10.15 0.53 21.03
CA ILE A 169 -9.99 0.82 19.60
C ILE A 169 -10.31 -0.49 18.85
N VAL A 170 -11.36 -0.45 18.05
CA VAL A 170 -11.89 -1.61 17.32
C VAL A 170 -11.45 -1.56 15.85
N LEU A 171 -10.81 -2.61 15.39
CA LEU A 171 -10.32 -2.75 14.01
C LEU A 171 -11.33 -3.57 13.21
N ASP A 172 -12.01 -2.94 12.27
CA ASP A 172 -12.97 -3.60 11.40
C ASP A 172 -12.29 -4.00 10.09
N ARG A 173 -12.19 -5.31 9.86
CA ARG A 173 -11.59 -5.92 8.67
C ARG A 173 -12.64 -6.64 7.82
N SER A 174 -13.92 -6.44 8.08
CA SER A 174 -15.03 -7.19 7.48
C SER A 174 -15.24 -6.93 5.98
N ALA A 175 -14.52 -5.95 5.40
CA ALA A 175 -14.58 -5.69 3.96
C ALA A 175 -14.01 -6.84 3.10
N PHE A 176 -13.18 -7.74 3.67
CA PHE A 176 -12.64 -8.90 2.98
C PHE A 176 -13.05 -10.19 3.70
N ALA A 177 -13.52 -11.17 2.92
CA ALA A 177 -13.69 -12.55 3.35
C ALA A 177 -12.53 -13.37 2.76
N LEU A 178 -11.51 -13.62 3.55
CA LEU A 178 -10.27 -14.23 3.11
C LEU A 178 -10.15 -15.67 3.63
N PRO A 179 -9.63 -16.62 2.82
CA PRO A 179 -9.29 -17.95 3.29
C PRO A 179 -8.12 -17.90 4.28
N ALA A 180 -7.90 -19.00 4.97
CA ALA A 180 -6.69 -19.18 5.76
C ALA A 180 -5.45 -19.08 4.83
N HIS A 181 -4.39 -18.49 5.34
CA HIS A 181 -3.14 -18.27 4.61
C HIS A 181 -1.97 -18.71 5.49
N ASP A 182 -1.09 -19.54 4.92
CA ASP A 182 0.20 -19.86 5.53
C ASP A 182 1.30 -19.06 4.82
N ALA A 183 2.03 -18.26 5.57
CA ALA A 183 3.11 -17.46 5.02
C ALA A 183 4.28 -18.29 4.48
N ALA A 184 4.38 -19.57 4.85
CA ALA A 184 5.42 -20.48 4.36
C ALA A 184 5.07 -21.17 3.02
N ASP A 185 3.80 -21.11 2.57
CA ASP A 185 3.33 -21.88 1.41
C ASP A 185 4.06 -21.56 0.10
N PHE A 186 4.52 -20.32 -0.07
CA PHE A 186 5.10 -19.88 -1.34
C PHE A 186 6.57 -20.34 -1.51
N ASP A 187 7.40 -20.10 -0.51
CA ASP A 187 8.86 -20.31 -0.62
C ASP A 187 9.52 -20.84 0.66
N GLY A 188 8.74 -21.18 1.67
CA GLY A 188 9.23 -21.63 2.97
C GLY A 188 9.81 -20.53 3.85
N GLU A 189 9.64 -19.24 3.49
CA GLU A 189 10.22 -18.08 4.17
C GLU A 189 9.13 -17.22 4.87
N PRO A 190 8.53 -17.68 5.98
CA PRO A 190 7.38 -17.02 6.60
C PRO A 190 7.69 -15.61 7.13
N TRP A 191 8.98 -15.30 7.36
CA TRP A 191 9.42 -13.99 7.87
C TRP A 191 9.64 -12.93 6.78
N ARG A 192 9.41 -13.28 5.52
CA ARG A 192 9.47 -12.33 4.41
C ARG A 192 8.19 -11.50 4.35
N PRO A 193 8.29 -10.15 4.35
CA PRO A 193 7.09 -9.30 4.31
C PRO A 193 6.17 -9.54 3.12
N TYR A 194 6.71 -9.97 1.97
CA TYR A 194 5.92 -10.26 0.77
C TYR A 194 5.03 -11.51 0.90
N ASN A 195 5.27 -12.36 1.90
CA ASN A 195 4.45 -13.53 2.21
C ASN A 195 3.33 -13.21 3.22
N ALA A 196 3.20 -11.95 3.64
CA ALA A 196 2.12 -11.56 4.55
C ALA A 196 0.74 -11.75 3.91
N ALA A 197 -0.22 -12.27 4.69
CA ALA A 197 -1.60 -12.44 4.25
C ALA A 197 -2.23 -11.11 3.84
N PRO A 198 -3.08 -11.09 2.80
CA PRO A 198 -3.94 -9.95 2.50
C PRO A 198 -4.76 -9.51 3.73
N ASP A 199 -5.16 -8.24 3.78
CA ASP A 199 -5.92 -7.70 4.88
C ASP A 199 -6.73 -6.49 4.43
N ALA A 200 -7.98 -6.37 4.85
CA ALA A 200 -8.78 -5.19 4.58
C ALA A 200 -8.22 -3.94 5.29
N LEU A 201 -7.53 -4.13 6.43
CA LEU A 201 -6.79 -3.10 7.17
C LEU A 201 -5.29 -3.43 7.18
N LEU A 202 -4.68 -3.40 5.99
CA LEU A 202 -3.27 -3.70 5.81
C LEU A 202 -2.41 -2.54 6.31
N LEU A 203 -1.89 -2.65 7.54
CA LEU A 203 -0.99 -1.66 8.12
C LEU A 203 0.46 -1.98 7.74
N ASN A 204 1.17 -0.98 7.22
CA ASN A 204 2.62 -1.03 6.92
C ASN A 204 3.07 -2.35 6.28
N TYR A 205 2.29 -2.88 5.34
CA TYR A 205 2.53 -4.17 4.66
C TYR A 205 2.68 -5.37 5.62
N LYS A 206 2.15 -5.29 6.83
CA LYS A 206 2.44 -6.23 7.94
C LYS A 206 3.94 -6.44 8.15
N ALA A 207 4.74 -5.40 7.99
CA ALA A 207 6.19 -5.45 8.16
C ALA A 207 6.66 -4.63 9.35
N VAL A 208 7.68 -5.13 10.03
CA VAL A 208 8.43 -4.43 11.07
C VAL A 208 9.79 -4.10 10.49
N ALA A 209 10.06 -2.81 10.29
CA ALA A 209 11.38 -2.34 9.87
C ALA A 209 12.26 -2.12 11.12
N MET A 210 13.39 -2.78 11.16
CA MET A 210 14.41 -2.67 12.20
C MET A 210 15.59 -1.88 11.67
N GLY A 211 15.75 -0.64 12.12
CA GLY A 211 16.88 0.22 11.76
C GLY A 211 18.02 0.06 12.76
N PHE A 212 19.21 -0.30 12.29
CA PHE A 212 20.42 -0.49 13.09
C PHE A 212 21.38 0.67 12.84
N THR A 213 21.82 1.35 13.90
CA THR A 213 22.78 2.45 13.82
C THR A 213 23.93 2.19 14.79
N PRO A 214 25.16 1.92 14.31
CA PRO A 214 26.29 1.61 15.19
C PRO A 214 26.74 2.86 15.96
N ASP A 215 26.93 2.66 17.26
CA ASP A 215 27.62 3.59 18.18
C ASP A 215 28.89 2.92 18.70
N THR A 216 30.01 3.24 18.06
CA THR A 216 31.32 2.64 18.41
C THR A 216 31.83 3.08 19.78
N ALA A 217 31.41 4.25 20.26
CA ALA A 217 31.80 4.74 21.60
C ALA A 217 31.09 3.96 22.70
N ALA A 218 29.82 3.63 22.48
CA ALA A 218 29.04 2.81 23.42
C ALA A 218 29.24 1.29 23.22
N GLY A 219 29.87 0.85 22.14
CA GLY A 219 30.07 -0.57 21.83
C GLY A 219 28.80 -1.31 21.43
N VAL A 220 27.78 -0.59 20.97
CA VAL A 220 26.46 -1.12 20.59
C VAL A 220 25.99 -0.60 19.25
N ALA A 221 25.05 -1.29 18.59
CA ALA A 221 24.21 -0.71 17.57
C ALA A 221 22.82 -0.46 18.16
N HIS A 222 22.36 0.79 18.10
CA HIS A 222 20.98 1.14 18.48
C HIS A 222 20.01 0.54 17.49
N VAL A 223 18.89 0.01 17.99
CA VAL A 223 17.83 -0.59 17.17
C VAL A 223 16.56 0.25 17.30
N ARG A 224 16.03 0.68 16.16
CA ARG A 224 14.74 1.36 16.04
C ARG A 224 13.76 0.45 15.32
N TYR A 225 12.51 0.48 15.73
CA TYR A 225 11.43 -0.33 15.16
C TYR A 225 10.33 0.55 14.58
N GLU A 226 9.91 0.28 13.37
CA GLU A 226 8.81 0.96 12.70
C GLU A 226 7.82 -0.05 12.09
N PRO A 227 6.51 0.11 12.36
CA PRO A 227 5.89 1.08 13.29
C PRO A 227 6.23 0.78 14.76
N PRO A 228 5.94 1.72 15.69
CA PRO A 228 6.03 1.43 17.11
C PRO A 228 5.03 0.32 17.47
N LEU A 229 5.49 -0.71 18.19
CA LEU A 229 4.68 -1.87 18.54
C LEU A 229 4.46 -1.94 20.06
N ALA A 230 3.24 -1.72 20.51
CA ALA A 230 2.90 -1.88 21.92
C ALA A 230 2.96 -3.35 22.35
N ARG A 231 3.28 -3.57 23.63
CA ARG A 231 3.25 -4.89 24.27
C ARG A 231 4.16 -5.92 23.58
N LEU A 232 5.25 -5.46 23.00
CA LEU A 232 6.28 -6.31 22.41
C LEU A 232 7.62 -5.96 23.06
N GLN A 233 8.37 -6.99 23.47
CA GLN A 233 9.70 -6.82 24.00
C GLN A 233 10.67 -6.66 22.84
N LEU A 234 11.24 -5.46 22.73
CA LEU A 234 12.11 -5.03 21.64
C LEU A 234 13.43 -4.54 22.22
N PRO A 235 14.59 -5.18 21.92
CA PRO A 235 15.89 -4.67 22.36
C PRO A 235 16.16 -3.29 21.75
N ALA A 236 16.50 -2.32 22.57
CA ALA A 236 16.87 -0.98 22.12
C ALA A 236 18.27 -0.95 21.47
N SER A 237 19.09 -1.99 21.70
CA SER A 237 20.43 -2.10 21.14
C SER A 237 20.88 -3.55 21.07
N VAL A 238 21.87 -3.79 20.22
CA VAL A 238 22.62 -5.07 20.10
C VAL A 238 24.12 -4.79 20.24
N PRO A 239 24.93 -5.74 20.74
CA PRO A 239 26.38 -5.54 20.85
C PRO A 239 27.01 -5.36 19.47
N LEU A 240 28.09 -4.58 19.39
CA LEU A 240 28.93 -4.52 18.19
C LEU A 240 29.84 -5.77 18.10
N ALA A 241 30.03 -6.26 16.88
CA ALA A 241 31.03 -7.25 16.58
C ALA A 241 32.46 -6.68 16.82
N PRO A 242 33.49 -7.54 17.01
CA PRO A 242 34.87 -7.10 17.18
C PRO A 242 35.31 -6.10 16.10
N ALA A 243 36.15 -5.14 16.48
CA ALA A 243 36.68 -4.13 15.55
C ALA A 243 37.32 -4.79 14.32
N GLY A 244 37.09 -4.25 13.13
CA GLY A 244 37.58 -4.80 11.88
C GLY A 244 36.74 -5.93 11.28
N THR A 245 35.65 -6.34 11.93
CA THR A 245 34.71 -7.31 11.33
C THR A 245 34.07 -6.70 10.08
N ALA A 246 34.23 -7.39 8.93
CA ALA A 246 33.61 -6.97 7.67
C ALA A 246 32.08 -7.05 7.75
N CYS A 247 31.37 -6.18 7.01
CA CYS A 247 29.90 -6.19 7.01
C CYS A 247 29.32 -7.53 6.56
N GLY A 248 29.75 -8.07 5.42
CA GLY A 248 29.34 -9.39 4.93
C GLY A 248 27.82 -9.60 5.00
N ASP A 249 27.43 -10.82 5.32
CA ASP A 249 26.03 -11.17 5.65
C ASP A 249 25.75 -10.90 7.14
N TRP A 250 25.59 -9.63 7.46
CA TRP A 250 25.39 -9.15 8.82
C TRP A 250 24.11 -9.69 9.48
N ARG A 251 23.08 -10.05 8.68
CA ARG A 251 21.82 -10.61 9.19
C ARG A 251 22.05 -11.99 9.79
N MET A 252 22.83 -12.82 9.12
CA MET A 252 23.25 -14.10 9.66
C MET A 252 24.12 -13.92 10.93
N GLY A 253 24.95 -12.87 10.96
CA GLY A 253 25.76 -12.54 12.14
C GLY A 253 24.94 -12.09 13.36
N LEU A 254 23.81 -11.44 13.14
CA LEU A 254 22.90 -10.99 14.20
C LEU A 254 22.04 -12.09 14.81
N GLN A 255 21.74 -13.16 14.06
CA GLN A 255 20.93 -14.30 14.52
C GLN A 255 19.61 -13.85 15.19
N ALA A 256 18.77 -13.16 14.42
CA ALA A 256 17.48 -12.69 14.92
C ALA A 256 16.56 -13.87 15.24
N GLU A 257 15.98 -13.86 16.43
CA GLU A 257 14.96 -14.80 16.88
C GLU A 257 13.57 -14.13 16.71
N LEU A 258 12.80 -14.63 15.75
CA LEU A 258 11.51 -14.08 15.32
C LEU A 258 10.34 -15.04 15.60
N THR A 259 10.55 -16.12 16.35
CA THR A 259 9.55 -17.17 16.57
C THR A 259 8.57 -16.86 17.70
N HIS A 260 8.89 -15.90 18.55
CA HIS A 260 8.03 -15.55 19.70
C HIS A 260 7.04 -14.43 19.37
N ALA A 261 5.77 -14.65 19.69
CA ALA A 261 4.70 -13.67 19.47
C ALA A 261 4.88 -12.35 20.26
N GLU A 262 5.66 -12.35 21.35
CA GLU A 262 5.76 -11.21 22.27
C GLU A 262 7.16 -10.60 22.36
N ARG A 263 8.13 -11.08 21.59
CA ARG A 263 9.49 -10.53 21.60
C ARG A 263 10.20 -10.73 20.27
N ILE A 264 11.12 -9.80 19.97
CA ILE A 264 12.22 -9.98 19.03
C ILE A 264 13.50 -10.06 19.87
N ALA A 265 14.38 -11.01 19.56
CA ALA A 265 15.67 -11.13 20.24
C ALA A 265 16.81 -11.32 19.22
N PHE A 266 18.03 -11.03 19.64
CA PHE A 266 19.23 -11.21 18.84
C PHE A 266 20.27 -11.94 19.69
N GLN A 267 20.93 -12.95 19.10
CA GLN A 267 21.96 -13.75 19.81
C GLN A 267 23.38 -13.39 19.36
N GLY A 268 23.52 -12.67 18.26
CA GLY A 268 24.80 -12.29 17.66
C GLY A 268 25.17 -10.84 17.89
N ALA A 269 26.05 -10.32 17.04
CA ALA A 269 26.58 -8.97 17.13
C ALA A 269 26.53 -8.27 15.76
N TYR A 270 26.42 -6.94 15.77
CA TYR A 270 26.34 -6.12 14.58
C TYR A 270 27.70 -5.58 14.16
N PRO A 271 28.17 -5.81 12.91
CA PRO A 271 29.43 -5.25 12.43
C PRO A 271 29.34 -3.74 12.21
N ALA A 272 30.14 -2.94 12.93
CA ALA A 272 30.14 -1.48 12.76
C ALA A 272 30.47 -1.03 11.33
N ALA A 273 31.24 -1.82 10.57
CA ALA A 273 31.57 -1.56 9.18
C ALA A 273 30.35 -1.53 8.24
N CYS A 274 29.19 -2.06 8.67
CA CYS A 274 27.94 -1.95 7.91
C CYS A 274 27.39 -0.53 7.82
N GLY A 275 27.77 0.36 8.74
CA GLY A 275 27.10 1.66 8.90
C GLY A 275 25.64 1.48 9.32
N ALA A 276 24.79 2.46 9.02
CA ALA A 276 23.35 2.34 9.25
C ALA A 276 22.73 1.39 8.23
N ARG A 277 21.91 0.43 8.72
CA ARG A 277 21.19 -0.54 7.88
C ARG A 277 19.77 -0.72 8.37
N GLU A 278 18.92 -1.21 7.48
CA GLU A 278 17.55 -1.58 7.78
C GLU A 278 17.28 -3.04 7.42
N TRP A 279 16.45 -3.68 8.22
CA TRP A 279 15.98 -5.04 8.00
C TRP A 279 14.48 -5.11 8.27
N SER A 280 13.70 -5.32 7.23
CA SER A 280 12.26 -5.52 7.35
C SER A 280 11.92 -6.99 7.45
N VAL A 281 11.08 -7.34 8.43
CA VAL A 281 10.61 -8.71 8.67
C VAL A 281 9.10 -8.72 8.86
N ALA A 282 8.46 -9.84 8.53
CA ALA A 282 7.08 -10.09 8.92
C ALA A 282 7.01 -10.40 10.43
N PRO A 283 5.94 -10.00 11.14
CA PRO A 283 5.79 -10.27 12.58
C PRO A 283 5.53 -11.74 12.84
N SER A 284 5.98 -12.25 13.98
CA SER A 284 5.71 -13.60 14.46
C SER A 284 4.24 -13.83 14.82
N ASP A 285 3.52 -12.77 15.13
CA ASP A 285 2.06 -12.77 15.36
C ASP A 285 1.40 -11.83 14.33
N PRO A 286 1.12 -12.32 13.09
CA PRO A 286 0.48 -11.50 12.08
C PRO A 286 -0.93 -11.03 12.45
N SER A 287 -1.64 -11.80 13.29
CA SER A 287 -2.99 -11.48 13.73
C SER A 287 -3.02 -10.32 14.73
N GLY A 288 -2.10 -10.29 15.69
CA GLY A 288 -1.96 -9.25 16.68
C GLY A 288 -1.20 -8.00 16.21
N TYR A 289 -0.54 -8.06 15.04
CA TYR A 289 0.33 -7.00 14.55
C TYR A 289 -0.38 -5.63 14.46
N ALA A 290 -1.55 -5.59 13.81
CA ALA A 290 -2.25 -4.32 13.62
C ALA A 290 -2.69 -3.70 14.96
N ALA A 291 -3.13 -4.53 15.91
CA ALA A 291 -3.47 -4.05 17.24
C ALA A 291 -2.27 -3.44 17.97
N ARG A 292 -1.10 -4.09 17.90
CA ARG A 292 0.15 -3.59 18.49
C ARG A 292 0.62 -2.28 17.83
N ALA A 293 0.53 -2.19 16.50
CA ALA A 293 0.94 -0.99 15.75
C ALA A 293 0.02 0.21 16.03
N VAL A 294 -1.29 -0.01 16.07
CA VAL A 294 -2.27 1.04 16.38
C VAL A 294 -2.12 1.52 17.82
N GLU A 295 -1.98 0.62 18.79
CA GLU A 295 -1.76 1.00 20.18
C GLU A 295 -0.41 1.69 20.37
N GLY A 296 0.65 1.20 19.74
CA GLY A 296 1.99 1.79 19.77
C GLY A 296 1.98 3.22 19.25
N MET A 297 1.41 3.44 18.08
CA MET A 297 1.29 4.76 17.47
C MET A 297 0.42 5.73 18.30
N TRP A 298 -0.69 5.23 18.87
CA TRP A 298 -1.54 6.04 19.75
C TRP A 298 -0.77 6.54 20.98
N ARG A 299 -0.01 5.64 21.63
CA ARG A 299 0.81 5.95 22.81
C ARG A 299 1.99 6.87 22.48
N GLU A 300 2.65 6.66 21.35
CA GLU A 300 3.75 7.52 20.88
C GLU A 300 3.30 8.97 20.66
N LEU A 301 2.06 9.16 20.17
CA LEU A 301 1.44 10.48 20.05
C LEU A 301 0.93 11.05 21.38
N GLY A 302 1.24 10.42 22.52
CA GLY A 302 0.85 10.86 23.86
C GLY A 302 -0.60 10.50 24.22
N GLY A 303 -1.26 9.64 23.46
CA GLY A 303 -2.60 9.17 23.73
C GLY A 303 -2.64 8.14 24.87
N ARG A 304 -3.70 8.15 25.65
CA ARG A 304 -3.97 7.14 26.70
C ARG A 304 -5.11 6.23 26.25
N LEU A 305 -4.99 4.93 26.52
CA LEU A 305 -6.00 3.92 26.24
C LEU A 305 -6.23 3.09 27.51
N ALA A 306 -7.45 3.12 28.04
CA ALA A 306 -7.82 2.32 29.19
C ALA A 306 -8.27 0.91 28.80
N GLY A 307 -8.97 0.78 27.66
CA GLY A 307 -9.30 -0.49 27.04
C GLY A 307 -8.14 -1.11 26.27
N ARG A 308 -8.45 -1.80 25.19
CA ARG A 308 -7.48 -2.47 24.31
C ARG A 308 -7.77 -2.20 22.84
N VAL A 309 -6.79 -2.49 21.99
CA VAL A 309 -7.03 -2.59 20.54
C VAL A 309 -7.41 -4.04 20.21
N ARG A 310 -8.51 -4.23 19.50
CA ARG A 310 -9.05 -5.56 19.15
C ARG A 310 -9.80 -5.54 17.82
N ASP A 311 -9.96 -6.70 17.22
CA ASP A 311 -10.82 -6.85 16.06
C ASP A 311 -12.31 -6.75 16.45
N GLY A 312 -13.14 -6.31 15.49
CA GLY A 312 -14.59 -6.18 15.65
C GLY A 312 -15.20 -5.52 14.43
N GLN A 313 -16.46 -5.12 14.54
CA GLN A 313 -17.18 -4.45 13.44
C GLN A 313 -17.70 -3.08 13.88
N VAL A 314 -17.77 -2.16 12.94
CA VAL A 314 -18.43 -0.86 13.13
C VAL A 314 -19.91 -1.08 13.36
N PRO A 315 -20.53 -0.53 14.42
CA PRO A 315 -21.98 -0.59 14.64
C PRO A 315 -22.77 -0.03 13.44
N ALA A 316 -23.84 -0.72 13.07
CA ALA A 316 -24.72 -0.28 11.98
C ALA A 316 -25.26 1.13 12.25
N GLY A 317 -25.28 1.97 11.22
CA GLY A 317 -25.81 3.35 11.31
C GLY A 317 -24.86 4.38 11.93
N LEU A 318 -23.68 3.97 12.44
CA LEU A 318 -22.70 4.92 12.95
C LEU A 318 -22.08 5.71 11.78
N GLN A 319 -22.00 7.03 11.92
CA GLN A 319 -21.40 7.90 10.91
C GLN A 319 -19.90 8.09 11.18
N PRO A 320 -19.06 8.16 10.15
CA PRO A 320 -17.64 8.40 10.34
C PRO A 320 -17.38 9.80 10.89
N ALA A 321 -16.54 9.90 11.91
CA ALA A 321 -16.05 11.18 12.41
C ALA A 321 -15.12 11.86 11.39
N TYR A 322 -14.34 11.05 10.66
CA TYR A 322 -13.54 11.47 9.51
C TYR A 322 -13.13 10.26 8.67
N SER A 323 -12.64 10.51 7.46
CA SER A 323 -12.04 9.51 6.60
C SER A 323 -10.60 9.90 6.24
N ASN A 324 -9.74 8.91 6.07
CA ASN A 324 -8.34 9.08 5.67
C ASN A 324 -8.13 8.50 4.27
N PRO A 325 -8.21 9.33 3.20
CA PRO A 325 -8.08 8.85 1.83
C PRO A 325 -6.64 8.43 1.52
N SER A 326 -6.47 7.38 0.72
CA SER A 326 -5.16 6.97 0.20
C SER A 326 -4.62 7.96 -0.84
N PRO A 327 -3.33 7.88 -1.21
CA PRO A 327 -2.87 8.44 -2.47
C PRO A 327 -3.63 7.85 -3.66
N PRO A 328 -3.77 8.57 -4.79
CA PRO A 328 -4.39 8.04 -5.99
C PRO A 328 -3.66 6.80 -6.52
N LEU A 329 -4.41 5.91 -7.16
CA LEU A 329 -3.96 4.61 -7.67
C LEU A 329 -2.63 4.64 -8.45
N PRO A 330 -2.32 5.60 -9.36
CA PRO A 330 -1.06 5.62 -10.10
C PRO A 330 0.18 5.74 -9.20
N ARG A 331 0.07 6.45 -8.08
CA ARG A 331 1.20 6.55 -7.13
C ARG A 331 1.51 5.22 -6.45
N TRP A 332 0.51 4.41 -6.23
CA TRP A 332 0.71 3.06 -5.71
C TRP A 332 1.28 2.13 -6.78
N CYS A 333 0.75 2.16 -8.01
CA CYS A 333 1.25 1.36 -9.12
C CYS A 333 2.75 1.62 -9.39
N ALA A 334 3.17 2.89 -9.41
CA ALA A 334 4.57 3.25 -9.60
C ALA A 334 5.50 2.65 -8.51
N THR A 335 5.06 2.60 -7.26
CA THR A 335 5.85 2.01 -6.16
C THR A 335 5.92 0.49 -6.28
N SER A 336 4.80 -0.19 -6.59
CA SER A 336 4.76 -1.65 -6.65
C SER A 336 5.53 -2.22 -7.85
N THR A 337 5.62 -1.48 -8.96
CA THR A 337 6.41 -1.87 -10.13
C THR A 337 7.91 -1.62 -9.94
N SER A 338 8.32 -0.56 -9.23
CA SER A 338 9.73 -0.25 -8.99
C SER A 338 10.42 -1.25 -8.04
N THR A 339 9.70 -1.79 -7.05
CA THR A 339 10.25 -2.82 -6.16
C THR A 339 10.47 -4.18 -6.83
N ALA A 340 9.84 -4.43 -7.98
CA ALA A 340 10.06 -5.64 -8.76
C ALA A 340 11.40 -5.64 -9.54
N THR A 341 12.06 -4.48 -9.69
CA THR A 341 13.31 -4.33 -10.45
C THR A 341 14.57 -4.34 -9.58
N THR A 342 14.44 -4.35 -8.27
CA THR A 342 15.58 -4.28 -7.31
C THR A 342 15.74 -5.52 -6.41
N SER A 343 14.96 -6.58 -6.63
CA SER A 343 15.06 -7.85 -5.90
C SER A 343 15.79 -8.93 -6.69
#